data_b8cb19735f50e45185329c8d1e207411
#
_entry.id   b8cb19735f50e45185329c8d1e207411
#
_cell.length_a   1.000
_cell.length_b   1.000
_cell.length_c   1.000
_cell.angle_alpha   90.00
_cell.angle_beta   90.00
_cell.angle_gamma   90.00
#
_symmetry.space_group_name_H-M   'P 1'
#
loop_
_entity.id
_entity.type
_entity.pdbx_description
1 polymer ?
#
loop_
_entity_poly.entity_id
_entity_poly.type
_entity_poly.pdbx_seq_one_letter_code
_entity_poly.pdbx_strand_id
1 'polypeptide(L)'
;MNYRYFEGKNTNPKEIIDLAETLPFFAERRLIVLENTGFLKNATPELAEYLKNMPETTYMIFVESELDKRGKLYKAIKEKGHIVELKRQDEKTLIRWILGMAKKEKLQMSEAAVRYLLAKTGNDMENLGQELEKLFCYCMNHTEITAADIDEICTTQIGNHIFDMVDAVAAKEQKKALDY
;
A
#
# COMPACT_ATOMS: atom_id res chain seq x y z
N MET A 1 2.70 -28.18 -3.38
CA MET A 1 1.90 -27.11 -2.79
C MET A 1 1.59 -26.08 -3.86
N ASN A 2 0.35 -25.62 -3.97
CA ASN A 2 -0.10 -24.81 -5.12
C ASN A 2 0.05 -23.29 -4.93
N TYR A 3 0.53 -22.84 -3.77
CA TYR A 3 0.87 -21.45 -3.48
C TYR A 3 2.35 -21.33 -3.19
N ARG A 4 3.01 -20.36 -3.82
CA ARG A 4 4.40 -19.99 -3.53
C ARG A 4 4.57 -18.49 -3.56
N TYR A 5 5.35 -18.00 -2.62
CA TYR A 5 5.70 -16.61 -2.45
C TYR A 5 7.21 -16.45 -2.53
N PHE A 6 7.66 -15.51 -3.33
CA PHE A 6 9.05 -15.13 -3.49
C PHE A 6 9.20 -13.65 -3.23
N GLU A 7 10.21 -13.28 -2.50
CA GLU A 7 10.48 -11.89 -2.13
C GLU A 7 11.95 -11.53 -2.35
N GLY A 8 12.15 -10.29 -2.82
CA GLY A 8 13.47 -9.68 -2.90
C GLY A 8 14.27 -10.03 -4.16
N LYS A 9 15.35 -9.25 -4.32
CA LYS A 9 16.17 -9.20 -5.55
C LYS A 9 17.01 -10.44 -5.80
N ASN A 10 17.12 -11.35 -4.85
CA ASN A 10 17.89 -12.60 -4.98
C ASN A 10 17.06 -13.74 -5.58
N THR A 11 15.81 -13.48 -5.93
CA THR A 11 14.92 -14.46 -6.54
C THR A 11 15.43 -14.85 -7.93
N ASN A 12 15.51 -16.18 -8.19
CA ASN A 12 15.99 -16.69 -9.47
C ASN A 12 14.83 -16.88 -10.45
N PRO A 13 14.84 -16.22 -11.62
CA PRO A 13 13.80 -16.39 -12.64
C PRO A 13 13.60 -17.82 -13.11
N LYS A 14 14.68 -18.63 -13.19
CA LYS A 14 14.61 -20.02 -13.62
C LYS A 14 13.83 -20.89 -12.64
N GLU A 15 14.04 -20.69 -11.34
CA GLU A 15 13.30 -21.42 -10.31
C GLU A 15 11.78 -21.14 -10.40
N ILE A 16 11.43 -19.91 -10.73
CA ILE A 16 10.03 -19.52 -10.92
C ILE A 16 9.43 -20.22 -12.14
N ILE A 17 10.16 -20.22 -13.26
CA ILE A 17 9.74 -20.88 -14.50
C ILE A 17 9.58 -22.39 -14.27
N ASP A 18 10.58 -23.03 -13.67
CA ASP A 18 10.55 -24.47 -13.39
C ASP A 18 9.34 -24.84 -12.52
N LEU A 19 9.08 -24.02 -11.50
CA LEU A 19 7.90 -24.20 -10.65
C LEU A 19 6.60 -24.01 -11.42
N ALA A 20 6.53 -23.00 -12.26
CA ALA A 20 5.34 -22.65 -13.03
C ALA A 20 4.97 -23.71 -14.07
N GLU A 21 5.95 -24.43 -14.61
CA GLU A 21 5.77 -25.55 -15.54
C GLU A 21 5.23 -26.83 -14.87
N THR A 22 5.36 -26.95 -13.54
CA THR A 22 4.84 -28.12 -12.85
C THR A 22 3.32 -28.06 -12.73
N LEU A 23 2.65 -29.19 -12.92
CA LEU A 23 1.19 -29.26 -12.73
C LEU A 23 0.79 -28.93 -11.29
N PRO A 24 -0.37 -28.27 -11.08
CA PRO A 24 -0.93 -28.10 -9.75
C PRO A 24 -1.21 -29.44 -9.06
N PHE A 25 -0.93 -29.51 -7.77
CA PHE A 25 -1.13 -30.73 -6.99
C PHE A 25 -2.54 -30.75 -6.37
N PHE A 26 -3.40 -31.66 -6.84
CA PHE A 26 -4.79 -31.78 -6.42
C PHE A 26 -5.58 -30.45 -6.42
N ALA A 27 -5.31 -29.56 -7.38
CA ALA A 27 -6.01 -28.31 -7.57
C ALA A 27 -6.06 -27.95 -9.06
N GLU A 28 -6.98 -27.08 -9.43
CA GLU A 28 -7.11 -26.61 -10.81
C GLU A 28 -5.99 -25.64 -11.19
N ARG A 29 -5.44 -24.93 -10.20
CA ARG A 29 -4.54 -23.81 -10.45
C ARG A 29 -3.42 -23.70 -9.42
N ARG A 30 -2.32 -23.10 -9.86
CA ARG A 30 -1.19 -22.68 -9.04
C ARG A 30 -1.12 -21.17 -8.98
N LEU A 31 -0.79 -20.62 -7.81
CA LEU A 31 -0.53 -19.21 -7.60
C LEU A 31 0.92 -18.98 -7.18
N ILE A 32 1.61 -18.12 -7.92
CA ILE A 32 2.96 -17.66 -7.61
C ILE A 32 2.90 -16.14 -7.38
N VAL A 33 3.30 -15.68 -6.21
CA VAL A 33 3.39 -14.26 -5.87
C VAL A 33 4.86 -13.87 -5.82
N LEU A 34 5.20 -12.79 -6.52
CA LEU A 34 6.54 -12.25 -6.69
C LEU A 34 6.55 -10.81 -6.19
N GLU A 35 7.19 -10.58 -5.04
CA GLU A 35 7.19 -9.27 -4.38
C GLU A 35 8.59 -8.66 -4.33
N ASN A 36 8.71 -7.41 -4.77
CA ASN A 36 9.95 -6.62 -4.76
C ASN A 36 11.17 -7.36 -5.33
N THR A 37 10.94 -8.21 -6.34
CA THR A 37 11.99 -8.99 -7.01
C THR A 37 12.87 -8.13 -7.91
N GLY A 38 12.38 -6.96 -8.30
CA GLY A 38 13.06 -6.05 -9.22
C GLY A 38 13.03 -6.51 -10.68
N PHE A 39 12.30 -7.57 -11.03
CA PHE A 39 12.20 -8.07 -12.40
C PHE A 39 11.56 -7.08 -13.37
N LEU A 40 10.69 -6.20 -12.88
CA LEU A 40 10.07 -5.15 -13.68
C LEU A 40 10.95 -3.90 -13.82
N LYS A 41 11.99 -3.77 -13.00
CA LYS A 41 12.99 -2.69 -13.10
C LYS A 41 14.18 -3.12 -13.94
N ASN A 42 14.64 -4.36 -13.72
CA ASN A 42 15.78 -4.93 -14.43
C ASN A 42 15.31 -5.75 -15.63
N ALA A 43 16.18 -5.89 -16.62
CA ALA A 43 15.87 -6.72 -17.79
C ALA A 43 15.82 -8.20 -17.38
N THR A 44 14.65 -8.84 -17.51
CA THR A 44 14.44 -10.25 -17.26
C THR A 44 13.80 -10.88 -18.51
N PRO A 45 14.58 -11.05 -19.60
CA PRO A 45 14.05 -11.51 -20.89
C PRO A 45 13.51 -12.94 -20.84
N GLU A 46 14.08 -13.79 -20.02
CA GLU A 46 13.65 -15.19 -19.84
C GLU A 46 12.21 -15.27 -19.37
N LEU A 47 11.87 -14.51 -18.33
CA LEU A 47 10.52 -14.48 -17.76
C LEU A 47 9.53 -13.79 -18.72
N ALA A 48 9.98 -12.75 -19.44
CA ALA A 48 9.16 -12.09 -20.45
C ALA A 48 8.78 -13.01 -21.60
N GLU A 49 9.69 -13.88 -22.04
CA GLU A 49 9.43 -14.87 -23.09
C GLU A 49 8.53 -15.99 -22.56
N TYR A 50 8.79 -16.46 -21.37
CA TYR A 50 7.99 -17.47 -20.70
C TYR A 50 6.51 -17.09 -20.57
N LEU A 51 6.22 -15.86 -20.16
CA LEU A 51 4.84 -15.38 -19.99
C LEU A 51 3.98 -15.44 -21.28
N LYS A 52 4.61 -15.47 -22.45
CA LYS A 52 3.86 -15.61 -23.71
C LYS A 52 3.20 -16.98 -23.85
N ASN A 53 3.80 -18.02 -23.29
CA ASN A 53 3.38 -19.41 -23.40
C ASN A 53 3.10 -20.06 -22.04
N MET A 54 2.90 -19.26 -21.00
CA MET A 54 2.63 -19.76 -19.65
C MET A 54 1.34 -20.61 -19.61
N PRO A 55 1.36 -21.78 -18.92
CA PRO A 55 0.16 -22.60 -18.77
C PRO A 55 -1.01 -21.86 -18.12
N GLU A 56 -2.23 -22.10 -18.60
CA GLU A 56 -3.45 -21.51 -18.04
C GLU A 56 -3.75 -21.93 -16.60
N THR A 57 -3.10 -23.02 -16.15
CA THR A 57 -3.19 -23.51 -14.78
C THR A 57 -2.35 -22.73 -13.79
N THR A 58 -1.48 -21.83 -14.26
CA THR A 58 -0.58 -21.03 -13.41
C THR A 58 -0.97 -19.56 -13.43
N TYR A 59 -1.14 -18.96 -12.25
CA TYR A 59 -1.26 -17.52 -12.08
C TYR A 59 0.00 -16.95 -11.45
N MET A 60 0.45 -15.82 -11.98
CA MET A 60 1.53 -15.02 -11.40
C MET A 60 1.04 -13.64 -11.01
N ILE A 61 1.36 -13.23 -9.80
CA ILE A 61 1.10 -11.86 -9.30
C ILE A 61 2.46 -11.21 -9.03
N PHE A 62 2.72 -10.12 -9.72
CA PHE A 62 3.90 -9.29 -9.51
C PHE A 62 3.51 -8.09 -8.66
N VAL A 63 4.15 -7.92 -7.51
CA VAL A 63 3.99 -6.76 -6.61
C VAL A 63 5.32 -6.03 -6.57
N GLU A 64 5.40 -4.90 -7.27
CA GLU A 64 6.65 -4.16 -7.42
C GLU A 64 6.44 -2.68 -7.10
N SER A 65 7.33 -2.12 -6.29
CA SER A 65 7.32 -0.69 -5.96
C SER A 65 7.97 0.16 -7.05
N GLU A 66 8.90 -0.42 -7.82
CA GLU A 66 9.61 0.24 -8.90
C GLU A 66 9.56 -0.58 -10.18
N LEU A 67 9.23 0.04 -11.31
CA LEU A 67 9.14 -0.64 -12.59
C LEU A 67 9.57 0.24 -13.77
N ASP A 68 10.08 -0.37 -14.84
CA ASP A 68 10.28 0.27 -16.15
C ASP A 68 9.16 -0.13 -17.11
N LYS A 69 8.25 0.81 -17.40
CA LYS A 69 7.12 0.61 -18.34
C LYS A 69 7.57 0.30 -19.78
N ARG A 70 8.85 0.52 -20.12
CA ARG A 70 9.43 0.21 -21.42
C ARG A 70 9.94 -1.24 -21.51
N GLY A 71 10.12 -1.89 -20.36
CA GLY A 71 10.65 -3.25 -20.25
C GLY A 71 9.82 -4.31 -21.00
N LYS A 72 10.48 -5.35 -21.48
CA LYS A 72 9.82 -6.46 -22.20
C LYS A 72 8.84 -7.20 -21.29
N LEU A 73 9.22 -7.44 -20.04
CA LEU A 73 8.36 -8.11 -19.06
C LEU A 73 7.09 -7.32 -18.78
N TYR A 74 7.19 -6.00 -18.57
CA TYR A 74 6.03 -5.13 -18.39
C TYR A 74 5.07 -5.21 -19.59
N LYS A 75 5.61 -5.20 -20.82
CA LYS A 75 4.81 -5.31 -22.05
C LYS A 75 4.11 -6.66 -22.16
N ALA A 76 4.81 -7.75 -21.83
CA ALA A 76 4.22 -9.08 -21.81
C ALA A 76 3.08 -9.22 -20.80
N ILE A 77 3.26 -8.68 -19.59
CA ILE A 77 2.20 -8.64 -18.57
C ILE A 77 1.02 -7.80 -19.03
N LYS A 78 1.27 -6.64 -19.65
CA LYS A 78 0.20 -5.78 -20.18
C LYS A 78 -0.62 -6.43 -21.28
N GLU A 79 0.01 -7.27 -22.10
CA GLU A 79 -0.65 -8.00 -23.20
C GLU A 79 -1.51 -9.17 -22.71
N LYS A 80 -1.01 -9.92 -21.72
CA LYS A 80 -1.60 -11.20 -21.28
C LYS A 80 -2.39 -11.11 -19.98
N GLY A 81 -2.20 -10.07 -19.18
CA GLY A 81 -2.77 -9.94 -17.84
C GLY A 81 -3.33 -8.56 -17.56
N HIS A 82 -3.45 -8.25 -16.28
CA HIS A 82 -3.96 -6.99 -15.78
C HIS A 82 -2.89 -6.26 -14.97
N ILE A 83 -2.83 -4.95 -15.14
CA ILE A 83 -1.93 -4.08 -14.38
C ILE A 83 -2.78 -3.13 -13.55
N VAL A 84 -2.53 -3.13 -12.25
CA VAL A 84 -3.14 -2.20 -11.30
C VAL A 84 -2.05 -1.31 -10.72
N GLU A 85 -2.18 0.00 -10.88
CA GLU A 85 -1.26 0.97 -10.29
C GLU A 85 -1.90 1.54 -9.03
N LEU A 86 -1.36 1.16 -7.86
CA LEU A 86 -1.80 1.65 -6.56
C LEU A 86 -0.94 2.84 -6.15
N LYS A 87 -1.47 4.04 -6.36
CA LYS A 87 -0.81 5.30 -5.96
C LYS A 87 -1.24 5.72 -4.57
N ARG A 88 -0.36 6.43 -3.87
CA ARG A 88 -0.79 7.17 -2.68
C ARG A 88 -1.91 8.13 -3.07
N GLN A 89 -2.93 8.16 -2.24
CA GLN A 89 -4.09 9.00 -2.48
C GLN A 89 -3.77 10.47 -2.16
N ASP A 90 -4.39 11.38 -2.89
CA ASP A 90 -4.33 12.80 -2.56
C ASP A 90 -5.20 13.12 -1.34
N GLU A 91 -4.92 14.24 -0.68
CA GLU A 91 -5.62 14.67 0.53
C GLU A 91 -7.13 14.77 0.31
N LYS A 92 -7.58 15.28 -0.85
CA LYS A 92 -9.02 15.40 -1.16
C LYS A 92 -9.70 14.03 -1.25
N THR A 93 -9.02 13.05 -1.78
CA THR A 93 -9.52 11.67 -1.87
C THR A 93 -9.58 11.03 -0.49
N LEU A 94 -8.55 11.24 0.34
CA LEU A 94 -8.53 10.78 1.72
C LEU A 94 -9.65 11.39 2.55
N ILE A 95 -9.87 12.70 2.44
CA ILE A 95 -10.98 13.38 3.14
C ILE A 95 -12.33 12.77 2.76
N ARG A 96 -12.59 12.59 1.46
CA ARG A 96 -13.85 11.96 1.00
C ARG A 96 -14.01 10.54 1.49
N TRP A 97 -12.92 9.77 1.50
CA TRP A 97 -12.91 8.40 1.98
C TRP A 97 -13.22 8.33 3.48
N ILE A 98 -12.54 9.15 4.31
CA ILE A 98 -12.76 9.22 5.76
C ILE A 98 -14.19 9.62 6.09
N LEU A 99 -14.71 10.69 5.45
CA LEU A 99 -16.10 11.11 5.62
C LEU A 99 -17.11 10.03 5.21
N GLY A 100 -16.79 9.29 4.14
CA GLY A 100 -17.60 8.16 3.69
C GLY A 100 -17.61 6.99 4.70
N MET A 101 -16.48 6.72 5.34
CA MET A 101 -16.37 5.70 6.41
C MET A 101 -17.15 6.13 7.64
N ALA A 102 -16.96 7.35 8.14
CA ALA A 102 -17.71 7.89 9.28
C ALA A 102 -19.22 7.84 9.05
N LYS A 103 -19.69 8.19 7.84
CA LYS A 103 -21.10 8.11 7.47
C LYS A 103 -21.66 6.68 7.50
N LYS A 104 -20.88 5.68 7.12
CA LYS A 104 -21.30 4.25 7.21
C LYS A 104 -21.54 3.85 8.67
N GLU A 105 -20.71 4.34 9.58
CA GLU A 105 -20.84 4.13 11.02
C GLU A 105 -21.88 5.06 11.68
N LYS A 106 -22.61 5.86 10.87
CA LYS A 106 -23.62 6.84 11.32
C LYS A 106 -23.04 7.96 12.22
N LEU A 107 -21.74 8.21 12.11
CA LEU A 107 -21.04 9.27 12.81
C LEU A 107 -20.86 10.48 11.89
N GLN A 108 -20.98 11.68 12.45
CA GLN A 108 -20.63 12.91 11.77
C GLN A 108 -19.16 13.26 12.04
N MET A 109 -18.51 13.87 11.06
CA MET A 109 -17.15 14.37 11.20
C MET A 109 -16.99 15.59 10.33
N SER A 110 -16.48 16.69 10.87
CA SER A 110 -16.23 17.90 10.10
C SER A 110 -14.97 17.74 9.23
N GLU A 111 -14.90 18.46 8.11
CA GLU A 111 -13.69 18.47 7.27
C GLU A 111 -12.47 18.95 8.06
N ALA A 112 -12.64 19.88 9.00
CA ALA A 112 -11.58 20.35 9.88
C ALA A 112 -11.04 19.21 10.78
N ALA A 113 -11.94 18.41 11.37
CA ALA A 113 -11.55 17.24 12.16
C ALA A 113 -10.83 16.17 11.32
N VAL A 114 -11.26 15.97 10.06
CA VAL A 114 -10.55 15.04 9.14
C VAL A 114 -9.14 15.55 8.82
N ARG A 115 -8.97 16.84 8.53
CA ARG A 115 -7.64 17.41 8.29
C ARG A 115 -6.75 17.31 9.52
N TYR A 116 -7.33 17.51 10.70
CA TYR A 116 -6.60 17.32 11.96
C TYR A 116 -6.14 15.88 12.16
N LEU A 117 -7.02 14.91 11.88
CA LEU A 117 -6.67 13.50 11.90
C LEU A 117 -5.50 13.21 10.94
N LEU A 118 -5.58 13.65 9.68
CA LEU A 118 -4.53 13.47 8.69
C LEU A 118 -3.20 14.09 9.11
N ALA A 119 -3.22 15.27 9.70
CA ALA A 119 -2.03 15.94 10.22
C ALA A 119 -1.38 15.12 11.36
N LYS A 120 -2.18 14.50 12.22
CA LYS A 120 -1.73 13.74 13.38
C LYS A 120 -1.22 12.33 13.01
N THR A 121 -1.96 11.63 12.16
CA THR A 121 -1.73 10.21 11.86
C THR A 121 -1.01 9.95 10.53
N GLY A 122 -0.85 10.99 9.70
CA GLY A 122 -0.28 10.89 8.36
C GLY A 122 -1.29 10.40 7.30
N ASN A 123 -0.76 10.14 6.09
CA ASN A 123 -1.56 9.86 4.90
C ASN A 123 -1.50 8.40 4.46
N ASP A 124 -0.97 7.52 5.30
CA ASP A 124 -0.94 6.09 5.03
C ASP A 124 -2.32 5.47 5.26
N MET A 125 -2.88 4.83 4.23
CA MET A 125 -4.26 4.33 4.29
C MET A 125 -4.46 3.17 5.25
N GLU A 126 -3.44 2.33 5.45
CA GLU A 126 -3.53 1.21 6.39
C GLU A 126 -3.56 1.74 7.82
N ASN A 127 -2.62 2.63 8.16
CA ASN A 127 -2.60 3.30 9.45
C ASN A 127 -3.88 4.10 9.70
N LEU A 128 -4.33 4.90 8.71
CA LEU A 128 -5.59 5.64 8.81
C LEU A 128 -6.80 4.71 9.04
N GLY A 129 -6.81 3.54 8.40
CA GLY A 129 -7.86 2.54 8.61
C GLY A 129 -7.91 2.08 10.07
N GLN A 130 -6.75 1.76 10.65
CA GLN A 130 -6.64 1.33 12.05
C GLN A 130 -7.02 2.46 13.03
N GLU A 131 -6.58 3.70 12.78
CA GLU A 131 -6.93 4.84 13.62
C GLU A 131 -8.43 5.17 13.54
N LEU A 132 -9.04 5.09 12.36
CA LEU A 132 -10.48 5.27 12.19
C LEU A 132 -11.29 4.18 12.90
N GLU A 133 -10.85 2.92 12.85
CA GLU A 133 -11.52 1.83 13.55
C GLU A 133 -11.53 2.06 15.07
N LYS A 134 -10.41 2.49 15.64
CA LYS A 134 -10.33 2.88 17.06
C LYS A 134 -11.29 4.02 17.40
N LEU A 135 -11.31 5.08 16.56
CA LEU A 135 -12.21 6.22 16.75
C LEU A 135 -13.68 5.81 16.67
N PHE A 136 -14.06 4.96 15.71
CA PHE A 136 -15.43 4.49 15.57
C PHE A 136 -15.87 3.66 16.77
N CYS A 137 -14.98 2.78 17.28
CA CYS A 137 -15.25 2.02 18.50
C CYS A 137 -15.42 2.93 19.71
N TYR A 138 -14.54 3.93 19.87
CA TYR A 138 -14.62 4.88 20.98
C TYR A 138 -15.88 5.75 20.93
N CYS A 139 -16.20 6.26 19.74
CA CYS A 139 -17.34 7.14 19.50
C CYS A 139 -18.66 6.40 19.24
N MET A 140 -18.76 5.12 19.51
CA MET A 140 -19.94 4.28 19.18
C MET A 140 -21.26 4.82 19.76
N ASN A 141 -21.21 5.54 20.90
CA ASN A 141 -22.35 6.17 21.56
C ASN A 141 -22.43 7.68 21.31
N HIS A 142 -21.56 8.21 20.46
CA HIS A 142 -21.56 9.63 20.08
C HIS A 142 -22.30 9.82 18.75
N THR A 143 -22.62 11.08 18.43
CA THR A 143 -23.18 11.45 17.13
C THR A 143 -22.12 12.06 16.21
N GLU A 144 -21.02 12.55 16.79
CA GLU A 144 -19.96 13.28 16.09
C GLU A 144 -18.58 12.88 16.64
N ILE A 145 -17.58 12.86 15.75
CA ILE A 145 -16.16 12.72 16.09
C ILE A 145 -15.53 14.10 16.11
N THR A 146 -14.97 14.47 17.25
CA THR A 146 -14.36 15.78 17.50
C THR A 146 -12.82 15.70 17.49
N ALA A 147 -12.14 16.86 17.47
CA ALA A 147 -10.70 16.94 17.63
C ALA A 147 -10.23 16.40 18.99
N ALA A 148 -11.03 16.54 20.04
CA ALA A 148 -10.71 16.00 21.37
C ALA A 148 -10.69 14.45 21.36
N ASP A 149 -11.64 13.81 20.67
CA ASP A 149 -11.67 12.36 20.53
C ASP A 149 -10.44 11.87 19.75
N ILE A 150 -10.03 12.61 18.71
CA ILE A 150 -8.82 12.30 17.94
C ILE A 150 -7.58 12.43 18.82
N ASP A 151 -7.52 13.43 19.70
CA ASP A 151 -6.38 13.60 20.60
C ASP A 151 -6.26 12.49 21.63
N GLU A 152 -7.38 12.01 22.12
CA GLU A 152 -7.41 10.97 23.14
C GLU A 152 -7.08 9.59 22.58
N ILE A 153 -7.54 9.27 21.37
CA ILE A 153 -7.50 7.90 20.84
C ILE A 153 -6.41 7.69 19.81
N CYS A 154 -6.15 8.69 18.95
CA CYS A 154 -5.23 8.51 17.82
C CYS A 154 -3.77 8.70 18.22
N THR A 155 -2.95 7.78 17.74
CA THR A 155 -1.51 7.84 17.95
C THR A 155 -0.85 8.82 16.96
N THR A 156 -0.04 9.73 17.49
CA THR A 156 0.74 10.66 16.66
C THR A 156 1.87 9.90 15.95
N GLN A 157 1.93 9.98 14.63
CA GLN A 157 3.05 9.42 13.87
C GLN A 157 4.28 10.33 14.02
N ILE A 158 5.27 9.88 14.77
CA ILE A 158 6.55 10.59 14.99
C ILE A 158 7.33 10.80 13.67
N GLY A 159 7.14 9.91 12.68
CA GLY A 159 7.88 9.96 11.41
C GLY A 159 7.61 11.19 10.54
N ASN A 160 6.43 11.79 10.64
CA ASN A 160 6.11 13.01 9.89
C ASN A 160 6.75 14.27 10.50
N HIS A 161 7.08 14.24 11.78
CA HIS A 161 7.63 15.41 12.50
C HIS A 161 9.14 15.52 12.43
N ILE A 162 9.86 14.47 12.01
CA ILE A 162 11.33 14.52 11.90
C ILE A 162 11.76 15.56 10.86
N PHE A 163 11.11 15.61 9.70
CA PHE A 163 11.41 16.62 8.68
C PHE A 163 11.00 18.02 9.12
N ASP A 164 9.83 18.15 9.76
CA ASP A 164 9.36 19.43 10.31
C ASP A 164 10.30 19.92 11.42
N MET A 165 10.79 19.01 12.28
CA MET A 165 11.79 19.32 13.29
C MET A 165 13.12 19.78 12.64
N VAL A 166 13.59 19.09 11.59
CA VAL A 166 14.81 19.47 10.87
C VAL A 166 14.65 20.84 10.21
N ASP A 167 13.49 21.13 9.61
CA ASP A 167 13.18 22.41 9.00
C ASP A 167 13.11 23.52 10.06
N ALA A 168 12.50 23.26 11.22
CA ALA A 168 12.47 24.21 12.34
C ALA A 168 13.87 24.49 12.90
N VAL A 169 14.74 23.47 12.98
CA VAL A 169 16.16 23.64 13.35
C VAL A 169 16.90 24.48 12.31
N ALA A 170 16.70 24.22 11.01
CA ALA A 170 17.32 24.97 9.93
C ALA A 170 16.86 26.44 9.89
N ALA A 171 15.57 26.67 10.23
CA ALA A 171 14.99 28.01 10.37
C ALA A 171 15.35 28.71 11.70
N LYS A 172 16.09 28.05 12.60
CA LYS A 172 16.44 28.52 13.96
C LYS A 172 15.22 28.83 14.84
N GLU A 173 14.11 28.15 14.62
CA GLU A 173 12.87 28.23 15.41
C GLU A 173 12.96 27.28 16.62
N GLN A 174 13.81 27.62 17.60
CA GLN A 174 14.17 26.74 18.71
C GLN A 174 12.95 26.20 19.48
N LYS A 175 11.96 27.02 19.74
CA LYS A 175 10.75 26.60 20.47
C LYS A 175 9.96 25.56 19.68
N LYS A 176 9.76 25.78 18.40
CA LYS A 176 9.05 24.87 17.50
C LYS A 176 9.80 23.55 17.29
N ALA A 177 11.14 23.59 17.25
CA ALA A 177 11.95 22.39 17.14
C ALA A 177 11.92 21.49 18.40
N LEU A 178 11.59 22.09 19.57
CA LEU A 178 11.45 21.34 20.84
C LEU A 178 10.02 20.81 21.05
N ASP A 179 9.06 21.31 20.31
CA ASP A 179 7.66 20.90 20.38
C ASP A 179 7.38 19.65 19.49
N TYR A 180 8.37 19.21 18.67
CA TYR A 180 8.35 18.01 17.83
C TYR A 180 9.16 16.87 18.46
#